data_6ca2cc782efe579fc8d7d3d31d638425
#
_entry.id   6ca2cc782efe579fc8d7d3d31d638425
#
_cell.length_a   1.000
_cell.length_b   1.000
_cell.length_c   1.000
_cell.angle_alpha   90.00
_cell.angle_beta   90.00
_cell.angle_gamma   90.00
#
_symmetry.space_group_name_H-M   'P 1'
#
loop_
_entity.id
_entity.type
_entity.pdbx_description
1 polymer ?
#
loop_
_entity_poly.entity_id
_entity_poly.type
_entity_poly.pdbx_seq_one_letter_code
_entity_poly.pdbx_strand_id
1 'polypeptide(L)'
;ALAQTAVPATPHAQLASAVMMGDPRPDAPALTARGPYGVGVQTLKLLNKNQLNLLSATPDTPPTRYDRPLTLEVWYPAPGPSGAGQATYQDTLGSGPGNPKRPNTPFTFTGRATRNAPALRTNRPAGGFPLVIVSHGYPGSRTLMAYLGENLASKGYVVAAIDHTDSTHADKAAFASTLLNRPLDDGFVLNEMARLGQAGSGSFLSGLVNAEQTALIGYSMGGYGALNAAGAGFAEQVLGLVPHGLLKARQTGQFKVDPRLKAVVAFAPWGGDAALKAIGVNFGAKFGVWDAAGLAGMRVPTLFVVGSLDDVSGYENGVKALFENAVNAERYLLVYQNARHNVAPIPPPAASRSNFDDFMHYAEPAWDMQRLNDLNLHFVTAFLNLKLKGMADMAPYLDVPVPVAQNGVFSRNADGTRKTDDTSWPGFAPRTAVGIELYKLQPK
;
A
#
# COMPACT_ATOMS: atom_id res chain seq x y z
N ALA A 1 4.78 -54.35 -24.63
CA ALA A 1 4.62 -52.91 -24.35
C ALA A 1 3.67 -52.77 -23.15
N LEU A 2 4.20 -52.47 -21.96
CA LEU A 2 3.41 -52.15 -20.78
C LEU A 2 2.88 -50.73 -20.95
N ALA A 3 1.57 -50.60 -21.08
CA ALA A 3 0.92 -49.31 -21.08
C ALA A 3 1.15 -48.63 -19.71
N GLN A 4 1.90 -47.54 -19.70
CA GLN A 4 1.98 -46.67 -18.54
C GLN A 4 0.60 -46.02 -18.35
N THR A 5 -0.15 -46.47 -17.38
CA THR A 5 -1.36 -45.78 -16.95
C THR A 5 -0.92 -44.44 -16.32
N ALA A 6 -1.40 -43.34 -16.89
CA ALA A 6 -1.16 -42.01 -16.34
C ALA A 6 -1.68 -41.96 -14.90
N VAL A 7 -0.82 -41.60 -13.97
CA VAL A 7 -1.19 -41.37 -12.57
C VAL A 7 -2.13 -40.15 -12.57
N PRO A 8 -3.35 -40.26 -12.02
CA PRO A 8 -4.23 -39.10 -11.95
C PRO A 8 -3.55 -37.97 -11.13
N ALA A 9 -3.73 -36.73 -11.58
CA ALA A 9 -3.25 -35.56 -10.85
C ALA A 9 -3.78 -35.60 -9.41
N THR A 10 -2.90 -35.37 -8.44
CA THR A 10 -3.29 -35.42 -7.02
C THR A 10 -4.30 -34.31 -6.72
N PRO A 11 -5.22 -34.50 -5.74
CA PRO A 11 -6.16 -33.48 -5.32
C PRO A 11 -5.48 -32.15 -4.93
N HIS A 12 -4.23 -32.21 -4.43
CA HIS A 12 -3.44 -31.02 -4.07
C HIS A 12 -3.08 -30.15 -5.26
N ALA A 13 -2.75 -30.71 -6.42
CA ALA A 13 -2.45 -29.93 -7.64
C ALA A 13 -3.68 -29.19 -8.15
N GLN A 14 -4.87 -29.79 -8.06
CA GLN A 14 -6.13 -29.15 -8.43
C GLN A 14 -6.53 -28.04 -7.45
N LEU A 15 -6.33 -28.21 -6.14
CA LEU A 15 -6.60 -27.21 -5.11
C LEU A 15 -5.66 -26.01 -5.24
N ALA A 16 -4.37 -26.23 -5.49
CA ALA A 16 -3.39 -25.18 -5.68
C ALA A 16 -3.72 -24.28 -6.89
N SER A 17 -4.27 -24.85 -7.97
CA SER A 17 -4.69 -24.08 -9.15
C SER A 17 -5.98 -23.27 -8.94
N ALA A 18 -6.72 -23.54 -7.88
CA ALA A 18 -7.95 -22.83 -7.53
C ALA A 18 -7.71 -21.63 -6.58
N VAL A 19 -6.52 -21.52 -5.98
CA VAL A 19 -6.17 -20.38 -5.09
C VAL A 19 -5.89 -19.16 -5.96
N MET A 20 -6.60 -18.08 -5.68
CA MET A 20 -6.47 -16.83 -6.39
C MET A 20 -5.86 -15.76 -5.48
N MET A 21 -5.35 -14.71 -6.10
CA MET A 21 -4.85 -13.53 -5.38
C MET A 21 -5.88 -13.04 -4.36
N GLY A 22 -5.45 -12.86 -3.11
CA GLY A 22 -6.30 -12.37 -2.03
C GLY A 22 -7.20 -13.39 -1.34
N ASP A 23 -7.20 -14.65 -1.77
CA ASP A 23 -7.88 -15.72 -1.03
C ASP A 23 -7.11 -15.99 0.28
N PRO A 24 -7.77 -15.93 1.45
CA PRO A 24 -7.06 -16.09 2.73
C PRO A 24 -6.63 -17.53 2.97
N ARG A 25 -5.51 -17.69 3.67
CA ARG A 25 -5.10 -18.98 4.23
C ARG A 25 -6.06 -19.37 5.37
N PRO A 26 -6.23 -20.66 5.67
CA PRO A 26 -7.06 -21.09 6.81
C PRO A 26 -6.61 -20.55 8.16
N ASP A 27 -5.33 -20.20 8.32
CA ASP A 27 -4.75 -19.66 9.54
C ASP A 27 -4.69 -18.12 9.55
N ALA A 28 -5.33 -17.45 8.62
CA ALA A 28 -5.39 -16.01 8.57
C ALA A 28 -6.10 -15.42 9.80
N PRO A 29 -5.66 -14.24 10.31
CA PRO A 29 -6.35 -13.59 11.42
C PRO A 29 -7.75 -13.09 11.02
N ALA A 30 -8.53 -12.75 12.03
CA ALA A 30 -9.99 -12.55 11.90
C ALA A 30 -10.40 -11.52 10.85
N LEU A 31 -9.66 -10.42 10.70
CA LEU A 31 -10.10 -9.33 9.82
C LEU A 31 -9.61 -9.49 8.37
N THR A 32 -8.91 -10.58 8.06
CA THR A 32 -8.46 -10.88 6.69
C THR A 32 -9.64 -11.22 5.78
N ALA A 33 -10.69 -11.85 6.31
CA ALA A 33 -11.84 -12.26 5.52
C ALA A 33 -12.46 -11.08 4.76
N ARG A 34 -12.96 -11.36 3.54
CA ARG A 34 -13.70 -10.38 2.76
C ARG A 34 -14.93 -9.88 3.53
N GLY A 35 -15.29 -8.63 3.28
CA GLY A 35 -16.49 -8.01 3.82
C GLY A 35 -17.76 -8.42 3.05
N PRO A 36 -18.89 -7.78 3.34
CA PRO A 36 -20.20 -8.19 2.84
C PRO A 36 -20.50 -7.78 1.40
N TYR A 37 -19.71 -6.88 0.81
CA TYR A 37 -20.03 -6.34 -0.52
C TYR A 37 -19.39 -7.15 -1.63
N GLY A 38 -20.10 -7.28 -2.77
CA GLY A 38 -19.48 -7.60 -4.04
C GLY A 38 -18.52 -6.48 -4.44
N VAL A 39 -17.60 -6.76 -5.35
CA VAL A 39 -16.56 -5.80 -5.76
C VAL A 39 -16.55 -5.64 -7.26
N GLY A 40 -16.68 -4.39 -7.71
CA GLY A 40 -16.41 -4.01 -9.08
C GLY A 40 -15.00 -3.43 -9.22
N VAL A 41 -14.44 -3.49 -10.42
CA VAL A 41 -13.18 -2.85 -10.77
C VAL A 41 -13.26 -2.21 -12.14
N GLN A 42 -12.76 -0.97 -12.25
CA GLN A 42 -12.63 -0.27 -13.52
C GLN A 42 -11.28 0.41 -13.63
N THR A 43 -10.75 0.47 -14.84
CA THR A 43 -9.55 1.23 -15.17
C THR A 43 -9.95 2.63 -15.63
N LEU A 44 -9.39 3.67 -15.01
CA LEU A 44 -9.59 5.06 -15.38
C LEU A 44 -8.29 5.66 -15.91
N LYS A 45 -8.39 6.45 -16.98
CA LYS A 45 -7.27 7.21 -17.53
C LYS A 45 -7.51 8.69 -17.26
N LEU A 46 -6.68 9.28 -16.40
CA LEU A 46 -6.76 10.68 -16.03
C LEU A 46 -5.63 11.48 -16.67
N LEU A 47 -5.84 12.77 -16.85
CA LEU A 47 -4.81 13.74 -17.27
C LEU A 47 -4.71 14.85 -16.23
N ASN A 48 -3.53 14.99 -15.65
CA ASN A 48 -3.18 16.13 -14.81
C ASN A 48 -2.54 17.20 -15.71
N LYS A 49 -3.34 18.18 -16.10
CA LYS A 49 -2.96 19.17 -17.12
C LYS A 49 -1.88 20.13 -16.62
N ASN A 50 -1.01 20.56 -17.52
CA ASN A 50 -0.04 21.62 -17.31
C ASN A 50 0.94 21.34 -16.16
N GLN A 51 1.49 20.12 -16.10
CA GLN A 51 2.47 19.71 -15.11
C GLN A 51 3.90 19.80 -15.66
N LEU A 52 4.87 19.85 -14.76
CA LEU A 52 6.29 19.86 -15.14
C LEU A 52 6.74 18.49 -15.62
N ASN A 53 7.31 18.45 -16.82
CA ASN A 53 7.91 17.23 -17.36
C ASN A 53 9.39 17.15 -16.96
N LEU A 54 9.68 16.49 -15.86
CA LEU A 54 11.04 16.38 -15.32
C LEU A 54 12.01 15.68 -16.28
N LEU A 55 11.52 14.84 -17.18
CA LEU A 55 12.35 14.13 -18.15
C LEU A 55 12.92 15.08 -19.21
N SER A 56 12.34 16.26 -19.39
CA SER A 56 12.84 17.30 -20.28
C SER A 56 13.85 18.24 -19.63
N ALA A 57 14.02 18.15 -18.30
CA ALA A 57 14.91 19.04 -17.56
C ALA A 57 16.37 18.59 -17.65
N THR A 58 17.29 19.57 -17.70
CA THR A 58 18.71 19.40 -17.45
C THR A 58 19.13 20.39 -16.36
N PRO A 59 20.35 20.31 -15.78
CA PRO A 59 20.82 21.33 -14.84
C PRO A 59 20.74 22.77 -15.39
N ASP A 60 20.90 22.94 -16.71
CA ASP A 60 20.90 24.24 -17.37
C ASP A 60 19.56 24.58 -18.04
N THR A 61 18.65 23.63 -18.18
CA THR A 61 17.39 23.82 -18.89
C THR A 61 16.22 23.45 -18.00
N PRO A 62 15.31 24.41 -17.68
CA PRO A 62 14.10 24.12 -16.90
C PRO A 62 13.21 23.09 -17.60
N PRO A 63 12.39 22.34 -16.86
CA PRO A 63 11.46 21.41 -17.45
C PRO A 63 10.37 22.14 -18.26
N THR A 64 9.96 21.52 -19.37
CA THR A 64 8.76 21.95 -20.11
C THR A 64 7.49 21.49 -19.39
N ARG A 65 6.34 21.98 -19.83
CA ARG A 65 5.06 21.52 -19.28
C ARG A 65 4.37 20.57 -20.24
N TYR A 66 3.57 19.67 -19.68
CA TYR A 66 2.82 18.68 -20.43
C TYR A 66 1.57 18.28 -19.63
N ASP A 67 0.67 17.56 -20.28
CA ASP A 67 -0.46 16.94 -19.61
C ASP A 67 -0.02 15.55 -19.12
N ARG A 68 0.17 15.44 -17.81
CA ARG A 68 0.68 14.21 -17.17
C ARG A 68 -0.42 13.15 -17.10
N PRO A 69 -0.26 12.01 -17.81
CA PRO A 69 -1.22 10.94 -17.72
C PRO A 69 -1.06 10.19 -16.39
N LEU A 70 -2.18 9.79 -15.80
CA LEU A 70 -2.23 8.91 -14.64
C LEU A 70 -3.34 7.90 -14.84
N THR A 71 -2.97 6.62 -14.92
CA THR A 71 -3.93 5.53 -15.03
C THR A 71 -4.23 5.00 -13.63
N LEU A 72 -5.50 4.80 -13.32
CA LEU A 72 -5.96 4.25 -12.05
C LEU A 72 -6.62 2.90 -12.26
N GLU A 73 -6.45 2.01 -11.28
CA GLU A 73 -7.35 0.88 -11.09
C GLU A 73 -8.25 1.22 -9.90
N VAL A 74 -9.56 1.21 -10.09
CA VAL A 74 -10.52 1.63 -9.07
C VAL A 74 -11.40 0.44 -8.70
N TRP A 75 -11.35 0.05 -7.42
CA TRP A 75 -12.22 -0.97 -6.84
C TRP A 75 -13.32 -0.29 -6.02
N TYR A 76 -14.51 -0.83 -6.08
CA TYR A 76 -15.67 -0.23 -5.43
C TYR A 76 -16.70 -1.28 -5.05
N PRO A 77 -17.51 -1.03 -4.01
CA PRO A 77 -18.62 -1.91 -3.67
C PRO A 77 -19.60 -2.02 -4.83
N ALA A 78 -20.01 -3.25 -5.11
CA ALA A 78 -20.94 -3.60 -6.19
C ALA A 78 -21.99 -4.57 -5.68
N PRO A 79 -23.14 -4.72 -6.39
CA PRO A 79 -24.13 -5.74 -6.05
C PRO A 79 -23.56 -7.15 -6.20
N GLY A 80 -24.16 -8.08 -5.47
CA GLY A 80 -23.82 -9.50 -5.56
C GLY A 80 -22.96 -10.00 -4.40
N PRO A 81 -22.66 -11.31 -4.38
CA PRO A 81 -21.92 -11.92 -3.28
C PRO A 81 -20.44 -11.48 -3.30
N SER A 82 -19.89 -11.31 -2.10
CA SER A 82 -18.46 -11.05 -1.93
C SER A 82 -17.62 -12.23 -2.45
N GLY A 83 -16.53 -11.92 -3.13
CA GLY A 83 -15.59 -12.93 -3.63
C GLY A 83 -16.05 -13.74 -4.83
N ALA A 84 -17.16 -13.40 -5.46
CA ALA A 84 -17.74 -14.16 -6.60
C ALA A 84 -17.15 -13.77 -7.96
N GLY A 85 -16.46 -12.65 -8.08
CA GLY A 85 -15.89 -12.18 -9.34
C GLY A 85 -14.65 -12.94 -9.77
N GLN A 86 -14.25 -12.75 -11.04
CA GLN A 86 -13.06 -13.35 -11.65
C GLN A 86 -12.38 -12.36 -12.60
N ALA A 87 -12.19 -11.12 -12.15
CA ALA A 87 -11.53 -10.09 -12.94
C ALA A 87 -10.10 -10.49 -13.30
N THR A 88 -9.73 -10.28 -14.56
CA THR A 88 -8.36 -10.40 -15.04
C THR A 88 -7.68 -9.05 -14.94
N TYR A 89 -6.47 -9.05 -14.36
CA TYR A 89 -5.59 -7.90 -14.30
C TYR A 89 -4.44 -8.07 -15.27
N GLN A 90 -4.09 -7.00 -15.95
CA GLN A 90 -2.96 -6.97 -16.88
C GLN A 90 -1.86 -6.07 -16.28
N ASP A 91 -0.65 -6.59 -16.27
CA ASP A 91 0.54 -5.88 -15.80
C ASP A 91 1.74 -6.31 -16.64
N THR A 92 2.90 -5.76 -16.35
CA THR A 92 4.15 -6.17 -16.99
C THR A 92 5.24 -6.34 -15.95
N LEU A 93 6.11 -7.31 -16.17
CA LEU A 93 7.40 -7.40 -15.48
C LEU A 93 8.39 -6.47 -16.14
N GLY A 94 9.43 -6.09 -15.43
CA GLY A 94 10.49 -5.27 -15.98
C GLY A 94 10.86 -4.09 -15.10
N SER A 95 11.79 -3.31 -15.57
CA SER A 95 12.32 -2.13 -14.87
C SER A 95 12.57 -0.98 -15.85
N GLY A 96 11.54 -0.68 -16.63
CA GLY A 96 11.55 0.37 -17.64
C GLY A 96 12.04 -0.11 -19.01
N PRO A 97 11.86 0.73 -20.04
CA PRO A 97 12.24 0.41 -21.39
C PRO A 97 13.76 0.28 -21.53
N GLY A 98 14.20 -0.68 -22.36
CA GLY A 98 15.61 -0.83 -22.71
C GLY A 98 16.49 -1.49 -21.64
N ASN A 99 15.92 -2.06 -20.58
CA ASN A 99 16.69 -2.84 -19.62
C ASN A 99 16.82 -4.30 -20.10
N PRO A 100 18.01 -4.72 -20.61
CA PRO A 100 18.17 -6.05 -21.19
C PRO A 100 18.10 -7.18 -20.15
N LYS A 101 18.36 -6.88 -18.88
CA LYS A 101 18.29 -7.88 -17.78
C LYS A 101 16.87 -8.10 -17.29
N ARG A 102 16.01 -7.11 -17.48
CA ARG A 102 14.60 -7.13 -17.07
C ARG A 102 13.74 -6.54 -18.18
N PRO A 103 13.58 -7.25 -19.31
CA PRO A 103 12.77 -6.75 -20.41
C PRO A 103 11.29 -6.69 -20.00
N ASN A 104 10.55 -5.76 -20.58
CA ASN A 104 9.11 -5.66 -20.38
C ASN A 104 8.43 -6.95 -20.82
N THR A 105 7.85 -7.68 -19.87
CA THR A 105 7.21 -8.97 -20.09
C THR A 105 5.76 -8.90 -19.60
N PRO A 106 4.79 -8.76 -20.51
CA PRO A 106 3.37 -8.73 -20.12
C PRO A 106 2.95 -10.03 -19.44
N PHE A 107 2.12 -9.89 -18.41
CA PHE A 107 1.49 -11.04 -17.75
C PHE A 107 0.09 -10.67 -17.26
N THR A 108 -0.69 -11.68 -16.92
CA THR A 108 -2.01 -11.52 -16.34
C THR A 108 -2.13 -12.32 -15.06
N PHE A 109 -3.02 -11.90 -14.18
CA PHE A 109 -3.45 -12.69 -13.04
C PHE A 109 -4.93 -12.43 -12.78
N THR A 110 -5.55 -13.30 -11.99
CA THR A 110 -6.98 -13.25 -11.73
C THR A 110 -7.24 -12.94 -10.26
N GLY A 111 -8.26 -12.13 -9.99
CA GLY A 111 -8.76 -11.83 -8.66
C GLY A 111 -10.25 -12.13 -8.52
N ARG A 112 -10.85 -11.62 -7.45
CA ARG A 112 -12.24 -11.86 -7.07
C ARG A 112 -13.18 -10.68 -7.31
N ALA A 113 -12.72 -9.63 -7.96
CA ALA A 113 -13.56 -8.53 -8.40
C ALA A 113 -14.28 -8.89 -9.71
N THR A 114 -15.29 -8.11 -10.07
CA THR A 114 -15.95 -8.19 -11.37
C THR A 114 -15.63 -6.94 -12.17
N ARG A 115 -14.99 -7.13 -13.34
CA ARG A 115 -14.60 -6.01 -14.20
C ARG A 115 -15.83 -5.31 -14.75
N ASN A 116 -15.84 -3.96 -14.61
CA ASN A 116 -16.92 -3.08 -15.08
C ASN A 116 -18.30 -3.41 -14.49
N ALA A 117 -18.36 -4.01 -13.32
CA ALA A 117 -19.60 -4.22 -12.60
C ALA A 117 -20.28 -2.87 -12.30
N PRO A 118 -21.61 -2.81 -12.26
CA PRO A 118 -22.30 -1.62 -11.81
C PRO A 118 -21.95 -1.34 -10.35
N ALA A 119 -21.79 -0.06 -10.00
CA ALA A 119 -21.57 0.33 -8.61
C ALA A 119 -22.83 0.08 -7.76
N LEU A 120 -22.61 -0.18 -6.47
CA LEU A 120 -23.71 -0.35 -5.52
C LEU A 120 -24.57 0.93 -5.46
N ARG A 121 -25.90 0.79 -5.63
CA ARG A 121 -26.84 1.92 -5.66
C ARG A 121 -27.74 2.01 -4.44
N THR A 122 -27.91 0.89 -3.72
CA THR A 122 -28.77 0.78 -2.55
C THR A 122 -27.95 0.45 -1.32
N ASN A 123 -28.46 0.81 -0.13
CA ASN A 123 -27.81 0.50 1.16
C ASN A 123 -26.36 1.05 1.25
N ARG A 124 -26.12 2.21 0.65
CA ARG A 124 -24.86 2.94 0.76
C ARG A 124 -24.88 3.81 2.02
N PRO A 125 -23.70 4.07 2.63
CA PRO A 125 -23.61 5.11 3.66
C PRO A 125 -24.01 6.47 3.10
N ALA A 126 -24.60 7.31 3.94
CA ALA A 126 -24.86 8.71 3.58
C ALA A 126 -23.52 9.39 3.24
N GLY A 127 -23.48 10.08 2.08
CA GLY A 127 -22.25 10.71 1.59
C GLY A 127 -21.26 9.79 0.89
N GLY A 128 -21.53 8.48 0.81
CA GLY A 128 -20.70 7.50 0.11
C GLY A 128 -19.70 6.77 1.02
N PHE A 129 -18.89 5.91 0.40
CA PHE A 129 -17.86 5.13 1.08
C PHE A 129 -16.56 5.92 1.21
N PRO A 130 -15.79 5.74 2.30
CA PRO A 130 -14.47 6.35 2.42
C PRO A 130 -13.54 5.98 1.26
N LEU A 131 -12.62 6.87 0.95
CA LEU A 131 -11.66 6.72 -0.13
C LEU A 131 -10.31 6.23 0.38
N VAL A 132 -9.74 5.25 -0.31
CA VAL A 132 -8.37 4.80 -0.10
C VAL A 132 -7.58 4.98 -1.41
N ILE A 133 -6.47 5.70 -1.35
CA ILE A 133 -5.56 5.88 -2.48
C ILE A 133 -4.34 5.00 -2.24
N VAL A 134 -3.94 4.22 -3.23
CA VAL A 134 -2.81 3.29 -3.15
C VAL A 134 -1.69 3.73 -4.08
N SER A 135 -0.49 3.88 -3.54
CA SER A 135 0.72 4.35 -4.23
C SER A 135 1.81 3.29 -4.16
N HIS A 136 2.25 2.82 -5.31
CA HIS A 136 3.22 1.72 -5.45
C HIS A 136 4.68 2.16 -5.26
N GLY A 137 5.60 1.17 -5.24
CA GLY A 137 7.05 1.38 -5.19
C GLY A 137 7.67 1.87 -6.51
N TYR A 138 9.00 1.80 -6.61
CA TYR A 138 9.76 2.26 -7.78
C TYR A 138 10.69 1.13 -8.27
N PRO A 139 10.41 0.50 -9.44
CA PRO A 139 9.16 0.61 -10.17
C PRO A 139 8.02 -0.18 -9.51
N GLY A 140 6.81 0.06 -9.97
CA GLY A 140 5.63 -0.64 -9.51
C GLY A 140 4.50 -0.55 -10.52
N SER A 141 3.28 -0.76 -10.05
CA SER A 141 2.08 -0.65 -10.87
C SER A 141 0.83 -0.44 -10.03
N ARG A 142 -0.26 -0.03 -10.67
CA ARG A 142 -1.57 0.08 -10.03
C ARG A 142 -2.13 -1.25 -9.51
N THR A 143 -1.58 -2.37 -9.97
CA THR A 143 -2.03 -3.71 -9.55
C THR A 143 -1.09 -4.40 -8.57
N LEU A 144 0.02 -3.76 -8.20
CA LEU A 144 1.04 -4.36 -7.32
C LEU A 144 0.47 -4.80 -5.97
N MET A 145 -0.52 -4.08 -5.46
CA MET A 145 -1.19 -4.35 -4.19
C MET A 145 -2.69 -4.59 -4.38
N ALA A 146 -3.07 -5.25 -5.48
CA ALA A 146 -4.46 -5.46 -5.87
C ALA A 146 -5.29 -6.21 -4.82
N TYR A 147 -4.68 -7.08 -4.02
CA TYR A 147 -5.38 -7.76 -2.92
C TYR A 147 -5.96 -6.78 -1.90
N LEU A 148 -5.27 -5.68 -1.61
CA LEU A 148 -5.78 -4.60 -0.75
C LEU A 148 -6.99 -3.92 -1.39
N GLY A 149 -6.90 -3.62 -2.69
CA GLY A 149 -8.00 -2.99 -3.42
C GLY A 149 -9.28 -3.81 -3.36
N GLU A 150 -9.20 -5.08 -3.71
CA GLU A 150 -10.36 -5.97 -3.69
C GLU A 150 -10.94 -6.17 -2.30
N ASN A 151 -10.10 -6.45 -1.32
CA ASN A 151 -10.55 -6.75 0.04
C ASN A 151 -11.18 -5.53 0.71
N LEU A 152 -10.53 -4.37 0.63
CA LEU A 152 -11.06 -3.13 1.21
C LEU A 152 -12.37 -2.70 0.55
N ALA A 153 -12.49 -2.85 -0.77
CA ALA A 153 -13.76 -2.56 -1.45
C ALA A 153 -14.88 -3.49 -0.97
N SER A 154 -14.57 -4.76 -0.74
CA SER A 154 -15.55 -5.71 -0.16
C SER A 154 -16.03 -5.31 1.22
N LYS A 155 -15.29 -4.48 1.92
CA LYS A 155 -15.55 -3.97 3.27
C LYS A 155 -16.19 -2.58 3.29
N GLY A 156 -16.46 -2.00 2.13
CA GLY A 156 -17.09 -0.68 2.04
C GLY A 156 -16.08 0.46 1.96
N TYR A 157 -15.14 0.37 1.06
CA TYR A 157 -14.23 1.43 0.64
C TYR A 157 -14.24 1.55 -0.89
N VAL A 158 -14.00 2.74 -1.39
CA VAL A 158 -13.59 2.94 -2.78
C VAL A 158 -12.08 3.07 -2.78
N VAL A 159 -11.40 2.24 -3.58
CA VAL A 159 -9.94 2.16 -3.59
C VAL A 159 -9.43 2.56 -4.97
N ALA A 160 -8.60 3.60 -5.04
CA ALA A 160 -7.98 4.09 -6.27
C ALA A 160 -6.46 3.83 -6.20
N ALA A 161 -5.96 2.88 -6.98
CA ALA A 161 -4.53 2.62 -7.09
C ALA A 161 -3.96 3.30 -8.34
N ILE A 162 -2.83 3.97 -8.17
CA ILE A 162 -2.23 4.83 -9.18
C ILE A 162 -1.12 4.08 -9.92
N ASP A 163 -1.09 4.18 -11.28
CA ASP A 163 0.15 4.04 -12.03
C ASP A 163 0.83 5.39 -12.05
N HIS A 164 1.90 5.55 -11.28
CA HIS A 164 2.69 6.78 -11.30
C HIS A 164 3.54 6.83 -12.55
N THR A 165 3.19 7.69 -13.49
CA THR A 165 3.93 7.87 -14.74
C THR A 165 5.39 8.14 -14.48
N ASP A 166 6.29 7.55 -15.24
CA ASP A 166 7.76 7.53 -15.10
C ASP A 166 8.28 6.61 -13.98
N SER A 167 7.41 5.90 -13.30
CA SER A 167 7.73 5.14 -12.09
C SER A 167 7.15 3.73 -12.10
N THR A 168 6.61 3.28 -13.25
CA THR A 168 6.04 1.94 -13.38
C THR A 168 7.03 0.92 -13.93
N HIS A 169 6.69 -0.36 -13.86
CA HIS A 169 7.49 -1.43 -14.47
C HIS A 169 7.72 -1.19 -15.97
N ALA A 170 6.71 -0.64 -16.66
CA ALA A 170 6.77 -0.41 -18.10
C ALA A 170 7.57 0.84 -18.48
N ASP A 171 7.48 1.91 -17.71
CA ASP A 171 7.99 3.24 -18.09
C ASP A 171 8.99 3.84 -17.09
N LYS A 172 9.56 3.05 -16.17
CA LYS A 172 10.53 3.54 -15.20
C LYS A 172 11.57 4.45 -15.87
N ALA A 173 11.67 5.67 -15.38
CA ALA A 173 12.55 6.69 -15.91
C ALA A 173 13.34 7.39 -14.79
N ALA A 174 13.74 8.63 -14.97
CA ALA A 174 14.59 9.36 -14.03
C ALA A 174 13.96 9.46 -12.62
N PHE A 175 14.77 9.18 -11.62
CA PHE A 175 14.36 9.17 -10.21
C PHE A 175 13.86 10.54 -9.72
N ALA A 176 14.39 11.63 -10.27
CA ALA A 176 13.94 13.00 -9.94
C ALA A 176 12.45 13.21 -10.24
N SER A 177 11.92 12.62 -11.33
CA SER A 177 10.48 12.66 -11.62
C SER A 177 9.65 12.00 -10.52
N THR A 178 10.10 10.85 -10.03
CA THR A 178 9.47 10.14 -8.92
C THR A 178 9.49 10.95 -7.62
N LEU A 179 10.63 11.51 -7.28
CA LEU A 179 10.79 12.33 -6.06
C LEU A 179 9.83 13.53 -6.05
N LEU A 180 9.69 14.22 -7.18
CA LEU A 180 8.79 15.36 -7.29
C LEU A 180 7.31 14.94 -7.29
N ASN A 181 6.97 13.95 -8.11
CA ASN A 181 5.58 13.71 -8.48
C ASN A 181 4.78 12.84 -7.50
N ARG A 182 5.41 12.04 -6.64
CA ARG A 182 4.66 11.13 -5.77
C ARG A 182 3.63 11.85 -4.90
N PRO A 183 3.98 12.86 -4.10
CA PRO A 183 2.97 13.58 -3.31
C PRO A 183 2.01 14.40 -4.18
N LEU A 184 2.47 14.91 -5.33
CA LEU A 184 1.61 15.68 -6.24
C LEU A 184 0.55 14.80 -6.92
N ASP A 185 0.93 13.61 -7.36
CA ASP A 185 0.00 12.64 -7.93
C ASP A 185 -1.07 12.22 -6.92
N ASP A 186 -0.68 11.98 -5.68
CA ASP A 186 -1.61 11.63 -4.60
C ASP A 186 -2.67 12.71 -4.39
N GLY A 187 -2.25 13.97 -4.33
CA GLY A 187 -3.17 15.10 -4.17
C GLY A 187 -4.09 15.30 -5.37
N PHE A 188 -3.56 15.13 -6.58
CA PHE A 188 -4.36 15.21 -7.80
C PHE A 188 -5.45 14.11 -7.83
N VAL A 189 -5.08 12.88 -7.51
CA VAL A 189 -6.04 11.76 -7.49
C VAL A 189 -7.10 11.95 -6.42
N LEU A 190 -6.74 12.47 -5.24
CA LEU A 190 -7.72 12.80 -4.21
C LEU A 190 -8.76 13.81 -4.75
N ASN A 191 -8.32 14.87 -5.40
CA ASN A 191 -9.22 15.87 -5.99
C ASN A 191 -10.10 15.28 -7.09
N GLU A 192 -9.54 14.46 -7.98
CA GLU A 192 -10.30 13.83 -9.07
C GLU A 192 -11.33 12.82 -8.54
N MET A 193 -10.96 12.00 -7.57
CA MET A 193 -11.89 11.05 -6.96
C MET A 193 -13.00 11.76 -6.20
N ALA A 194 -12.72 12.89 -5.55
CA ALA A 194 -13.73 13.71 -4.91
C ALA A 194 -14.72 14.26 -5.96
N ARG A 195 -14.22 14.77 -7.09
CA ARG A 195 -15.04 15.30 -8.18
C ARG A 195 -15.92 14.21 -8.83
N LEU A 196 -15.32 13.07 -9.16
CA LEU A 196 -16.03 11.95 -9.78
C LEU A 196 -17.06 11.32 -8.85
N GLY A 197 -16.79 11.34 -7.54
CA GLY A 197 -17.63 10.77 -6.50
C GLY A 197 -18.80 11.64 -6.06
N GLN A 198 -18.86 12.90 -6.49
CA GLN A 198 -19.99 13.78 -6.16
C GLN A 198 -21.28 13.29 -6.79
N ALA A 199 -22.40 13.47 -6.08
CA ALA A 199 -23.72 13.20 -6.63
C ALA A 199 -23.94 14.07 -7.88
N GLY A 200 -24.44 13.46 -8.96
CA GLY A 200 -24.70 14.15 -10.22
C GLY A 200 -23.47 14.37 -11.11
N SER A 201 -22.32 13.80 -10.79
CA SER A 201 -21.09 13.93 -11.58
C SER A 201 -21.17 13.31 -12.98
N GLY A 202 -22.12 12.41 -13.23
CA GLY A 202 -22.21 11.65 -14.48
C GLY A 202 -21.26 10.46 -14.55
N SER A 203 -20.38 10.27 -13.56
CA SER A 203 -19.48 9.13 -13.44
C SER A 203 -20.20 7.92 -12.83
N PHE A 204 -19.66 6.71 -13.07
CA PHE A 204 -20.10 5.50 -12.36
C PHE A 204 -19.88 5.60 -10.84
N LEU A 205 -19.01 6.49 -10.39
CA LEU A 205 -18.71 6.77 -8.98
C LEU A 205 -19.68 7.80 -8.35
N SER A 206 -20.63 8.34 -9.11
CA SER A 206 -21.55 9.39 -8.64
C SER A 206 -22.23 9.00 -7.33
N GLY A 207 -22.04 9.82 -6.29
CA GLY A 207 -22.60 9.58 -4.94
C GLY A 207 -21.98 8.41 -4.18
N LEU A 208 -20.92 7.79 -4.69
CA LEU A 208 -20.33 6.59 -4.11
C LEU A 208 -19.14 6.89 -3.19
N VAL A 209 -18.46 8.03 -3.36
CA VAL A 209 -17.19 8.35 -2.70
C VAL A 209 -17.37 9.48 -1.69
N ASN A 210 -17.00 9.21 -0.45
CA ASN A 210 -16.83 10.22 0.59
C ASN A 210 -15.35 10.56 0.73
N ALA A 211 -14.87 11.51 -0.06
CA ALA A 211 -13.47 11.93 -0.05
C ALA A 211 -13.07 12.70 1.22
N GLU A 212 -14.03 13.17 2.03
CA GLU A 212 -13.74 13.78 3.34
C GLU A 212 -13.12 12.78 4.32
N GLN A 213 -13.27 11.49 4.06
CA GLN A 213 -12.66 10.40 4.81
C GLN A 213 -11.71 9.62 3.90
N THR A 214 -10.51 10.18 3.68
CA THR A 214 -9.50 9.60 2.77
C THR A 214 -8.30 9.07 3.55
N ALA A 215 -7.81 7.90 3.13
CA ALA A 215 -6.53 7.35 3.54
C ALA A 215 -5.58 7.21 2.34
N LEU A 216 -4.29 7.36 2.60
CA LEU A 216 -3.22 6.98 1.67
C LEU A 216 -2.55 5.70 2.15
N ILE A 217 -2.38 4.74 1.25
CA ILE A 217 -1.53 3.57 1.44
C ILE A 217 -0.38 3.69 0.46
N GLY A 218 0.85 3.75 0.98
CA GLY A 218 2.05 3.86 0.14
C GLY A 218 3.06 2.79 0.47
N TYR A 219 3.67 2.20 -0.57
CA TYR A 219 4.74 1.23 -0.44
C TYR A 219 6.04 1.79 -1.00
N SER A 220 7.13 1.73 -0.23
CA SER A 220 8.47 2.20 -0.61
C SER A 220 8.44 3.66 -1.06
N MET A 221 8.67 3.96 -2.34
CA MET A 221 8.51 5.32 -2.87
C MET A 221 7.09 5.86 -2.70
N GLY A 222 6.10 5.00 -2.73
CA GLY A 222 4.72 5.39 -2.38
C GLY A 222 4.59 5.81 -0.92
N GLY A 223 5.33 5.16 -0.03
CA GLY A 223 5.44 5.55 1.38
C GLY A 223 6.11 6.91 1.55
N TYR A 224 7.19 7.17 0.82
CA TYR A 224 7.84 8.48 0.77
C TYR A 224 6.84 9.60 0.43
N GLY A 225 6.07 9.41 -0.65
CA GLY A 225 5.06 10.38 -1.06
C GLY A 225 3.93 10.55 -0.05
N ALA A 226 3.47 9.44 0.54
CA ALA A 226 2.39 9.46 1.55
C ALA A 226 2.82 10.19 2.83
N LEU A 227 4.03 9.97 3.33
CA LEU A 227 4.54 10.68 4.51
C LEU A 227 4.68 12.18 4.24
N ASN A 228 5.18 12.57 3.06
CA ASN A 228 5.24 13.98 2.70
C ASN A 228 3.83 14.59 2.60
N ALA A 229 2.89 13.92 1.93
CA ALA A 229 1.51 14.37 1.85
C ALA A 229 0.87 14.53 3.24
N ALA A 230 1.25 13.70 4.21
CA ALA A 230 0.75 13.74 5.59
C ALA A 230 1.43 14.80 6.47
N GLY A 231 2.40 15.55 5.92
CA GLY A 231 3.03 16.66 6.64
C GLY A 231 4.51 16.51 6.91
N ALA A 232 5.15 15.39 6.53
CA ALA A 232 6.59 15.21 6.65
C ALA A 232 7.32 16.03 5.58
N GLY A 233 7.53 17.32 5.82
CA GLY A 233 8.21 18.23 4.91
C GLY A 233 9.67 17.84 4.72
N PHE A 234 10.19 18.00 3.49
CA PHE A 234 11.57 17.68 3.17
C PHE A 234 12.54 18.65 3.87
N ALA A 235 13.69 18.11 4.26
CA ALA A 235 14.78 18.90 4.82
C ALA A 235 15.44 19.77 3.73
N GLU A 236 15.96 20.92 4.13
CA GLU A 236 16.65 21.84 3.20
C GLU A 236 17.81 21.16 2.47
N GLN A 237 18.57 20.30 3.16
CA GLN A 237 19.74 19.63 2.64
C GLN A 237 19.46 18.74 1.42
N VAL A 238 18.22 18.27 1.23
CA VAL A 238 17.85 17.33 0.16
C VAL A 238 17.20 17.98 -1.05
N LEU A 239 16.99 19.28 -1.04
CA LEU A 239 16.32 19.99 -2.13
C LEU A 239 17.05 19.85 -3.46
N GLY A 240 18.38 19.65 -3.43
CA GLY A 240 19.19 19.43 -4.62
C GLY A 240 19.00 18.08 -5.30
N LEU A 241 18.23 17.14 -4.72
CA LEU A 241 17.89 15.87 -5.37
C LEU A 241 17.06 16.06 -6.64
N VAL A 242 16.34 17.15 -6.75
CA VAL A 242 15.59 17.54 -7.94
C VAL A 242 16.10 18.91 -8.42
N PRO A 243 16.42 19.07 -9.73
CA PRO A 243 16.96 20.32 -10.23
C PRO A 243 15.94 21.48 -10.12
N HIS A 244 16.46 22.70 -10.26
CA HIS A 244 15.69 23.96 -10.31
C HIS A 244 14.89 24.27 -9.04
N GLY A 245 15.27 23.71 -7.88
CA GLY A 245 14.60 23.99 -6.59
C GLY A 245 13.16 23.49 -6.52
N LEU A 246 12.78 22.52 -7.34
CA LEU A 246 11.38 22.08 -7.48
C LEU A 246 10.82 21.35 -6.25
N LEU A 247 11.67 20.80 -5.38
CA LEU A 247 11.21 20.21 -4.12
C LEU A 247 10.88 21.25 -3.04
N LYS A 248 11.24 22.51 -3.23
CA LYS A 248 11.05 23.56 -2.22
C LYS A 248 9.59 23.72 -1.79
N ALA A 249 8.65 23.54 -2.71
CA ALA A 249 7.22 23.61 -2.40
C ALA A 249 6.75 22.51 -1.43
N ARG A 250 7.53 21.45 -1.28
CA ARG A 250 7.24 20.33 -0.37
C ARG A 250 8.19 20.28 0.84
N GLN A 251 8.96 21.34 1.04
CA GLN A 251 9.81 21.54 2.20
C GLN A 251 8.97 21.81 3.45
N THR A 252 9.52 21.53 4.61
CA THR A 252 8.92 21.86 5.91
C THR A 252 8.39 23.29 5.95
N GLY A 253 7.12 23.45 6.29
CA GLY A 253 6.45 24.75 6.41
C GLY A 253 5.98 25.37 5.09
N GLN A 254 6.23 24.75 3.94
CA GLN A 254 5.90 25.33 2.63
C GLN A 254 4.58 24.82 2.06
N PHE A 255 3.92 23.86 2.70
CA PHE A 255 2.65 23.31 2.25
C PHE A 255 1.74 22.97 3.44
N LYS A 256 0.47 22.79 3.13
CA LYS A 256 -0.54 22.36 4.10
C LYS A 256 -0.98 20.94 3.78
N VAL A 257 -1.22 20.15 4.84
CA VAL A 257 -1.84 18.84 4.71
C VAL A 257 -3.30 19.00 4.30
N ASP A 258 -3.75 18.22 3.32
CA ASP A 258 -5.15 18.19 2.93
C ASP A 258 -6.00 17.70 4.12
N PRO A 259 -6.99 18.48 4.57
CA PRO A 259 -7.79 18.11 5.74
C PRO A 259 -8.66 16.86 5.52
N ARG A 260 -8.85 16.41 4.28
CA ARG A 260 -9.55 15.17 3.95
C ARG A 260 -8.70 13.92 4.23
N LEU A 261 -7.38 14.08 4.32
CA LEU A 261 -6.47 12.96 4.64
C LEU A 261 -6.53 12.67 6.15
N LYS A 262 -7.09 11.51 6.50
CA LYS A 262 -7.38 11.12 7.89
C LYS A 262 -6.51 9.99 8.40
N ALA A 263 -5.85 9.24 7.53
CA ALA A 263 -5.01 8.11 7.88
C ALA A 263 -3.98 7.83 6.80
N VAL A 264 -2.82 7.31 7.21
CA VAL A 264 -1.76 6.86 6.31
C VAL A 264 -1.32 5.46 6.73
N VAL A 265 -1.14 4.58 5.75
CA VAL A 265 -0.43 3.30 5.91
C VAL A 265 0.84 3.37 5.06
N ALA A 266 1.99 3.29 5.71
CA ALA A 266 3.29 3.38 5.06
C ALA A 266 4.01 2.03 5.15
N PHE A 267 3.97 1.26 4.06
CA PHE A 267 4.71 0.00 3.92
C PHE A 267 6.15 0.30 3.52
N ALA A 268 7.10 -0.04 4.37
CA ALA A 268 8.53 0.09 4.10
C ALA A 268 8.88 1.43 3.42
N PRO A 269 8.43 2.59 3.96
CA PRO A 269 8.58 3.88 3.28
C PRO A 269 10.04 4.19 3.01
N TRP A 270 10.34 4.50 1.75
CA TRP A 270 11.66 4.93 1.33
C TRP A 270 11.92 6.37 1.74
N GLY A 271 13.12 6.66 2.16
CA GLY A 271 13.58 8.03 2.33
C GLY A 271 14.27 8.31 3.66
N GLY A 272 14.33 7.35 4.58
CA GLY A 272 15.12 7.47 5.81
C GLY A 272 16.63 7.45 5.55
N ASP A 273 17.44 7.61 6.59
CA ASP A 273 18.90 7.67 6.50
C ASP A 273 19.49 6.42 5.84
N ALA A 274 19.05 5.24 6.23
CA ALA A 274 19.51 3.98 5.64
C ALA A 274 19.21 3.88 4.14
N ALA A 275 18.07 4.40 3.69
CA ALA A 275 17.71 4.39 2.27
C ALA A 275 18.66 5.25 1.43
N LEU A 276 19.01 6.44 1.90
CA LEU A 276 19.97 7.32 1.20
C LEU A 276 21.36 6.72 1.21
N LYS A 277 21.81 6.16 2.32
CA LYS A 277 23.13 5.49 2.41
C LYS A 277 23.23 4.31 1.47
N ALA A 278 22.15 3.53 1.31
CA ALA A 278 22.12 2.38 0.41
C ALA A 278 22.33 2.77 -1.06
N ILE A 279 22.00 3.98 -1.47
CA ILE A 279 22.26 4.51 -2.81
C ILE A 279 23.48 5.44 -2.87
N GLY A 280 24.29 5.47 -1.81
CA GLY A 280 25.54 6.23 -1.78
C GLY A 280 25.37 7.75 -1.59
N VAL A 281 24.25 8.19 -1.04
CA VAL A 281 23.91 9.59 -0.85
C VAL A 281 23.97 9.98 0.62
N ASN A 282 24.61 11.09 0.95
CA ASN A 282 24.64 11.67 2.29
C ASN A 282 24.50 13.19 2.19
N PHE A 283 23.34 13.71 2.58
CA PHE A 283 23.05 15.14 2.55
C PHE A 283 23.13 15.79 3.94
N GLY A 284 23.45 15.04 5.00
CA GLY A 284 23.56 15.56 6.36
C GLY A 284 22.23 15.78 7.08
N ALA A 285 21.09 15.44 6.49
CA ALA A 285 19.83 15.40 7.22
C ALA A 285 19.78 14.15 8.09
N LYS A 286 19.26 14.28 9.32
CA LYS A 286 19.34 13.21 10.32
C LYS A 286 18.55 11.98 9.95
N PHE A 287 17.41 12.16 9.26
CA PHE A 287 16.48 11.09 8.88
C PHE A 287 16.31 11.00 7.36
N GLY A 288 17.42 11.05 6.63
CA GLY A 288 17.40 10.90 5.17
C GLY A 288 16.89 12.16 4.47
N VAL A 289 15.72 12.09 3.84
CA VAL A 289 15.10 13.26 3.21
C VAL A 289 14.38 14.16 4.21
N TRP A 290 14.32 13.74 5.46
CA TRP A 290 13.67 14.49 6.55
C TRP A 290 14.64 14.84 7.66
N ASP A 291 14.36 15.94 8.32
CA ASP A 291 14.89 16.28 9.63
C ASP A 291 13.82 16.09 10.73
N ALA A 292 14.17 16.36 11.97
CA ALA A 292 13.23 16.24 13.08
C ALA A 292 12.01 17.15 12.92
N ALA A 293 12.20 18.37 12.42
CA ALA A 293 11.11 19.32 12.19
C ALA A 293 10.15 18.84 11.10
N GLY A 294 10.68 18.23 10.03
CA GLY A 294 9.86 17.65 8.96
C GLY A 294 8.96 16.54 9.47
N LEU A 295 9.53 15.57 10.19
CA LEU A 295 8.75 14.47 10.77
C LEU A 295 7.74 14.96 11.82
N ALA A 296 8.08 15.98 12.60
CA ALA A 296 7.15 16.59 13.56
C ALA A 296 5.96 17.29 12.88
N GLY A 297 6.06 17.59 11.60
CA GLY A 297 4.93 18.12 10.81
C GLY A 297 3.80 17.13 10.56
N MET A 298 4.05 15.83 10.73
CA MET A 298 3.01 14.81 10.63
C MET A 298 2.10 14.84 11.87
N ARG A 299 0.78 14.93 11.61
CA ARG A 299 -0.27 14.83 12.64
C ARG A 299 -1.31 13.78 12.31
N VAL A 300 -1.32 13.32 11.07
CA VAL A 300 -2.24 12.29 10.58
C VAL A 300 -1.88 10.95 11.21
N PRO A 301 -2.84 10.20 11.79
CA PRO A 301 -2.59 8.85 12.30
C PRO A 301 -1.95 7.96 11.24
N THR A 302 -0.87 7.27 11.60
CA THR A 302 -0.04 6.52 10.64
C THR A 302 0.28 5.12 11.15
N LEU A 303 0.06 4.13 10.30
CA LEU A 303 0.54 2.76 10.48
C LEU A 303 1.76 2.54 9.59
N PHE A 304 2.92 2.35 10.22
CA PHE A 304 4.16 1.92 9.55
C PHE A 304 4.23 0.41 9.55
N VAL A 305 4.61 -0.18 8.42
CA VAL A 305 4.80 -1.63 8.27
C VAL A 305 6.19 -1.88 7.68
N VAL A 306 6.97 -2.77 8.27
CA VAL A 306 8.36 -2.97 7.84
C VAL A 306 8.86 -4.38 8.16
N GLY A 307 9.77 -4.90 7.36
CA GLY A 307 10.58 -6.08 7.70
C GLY A 307 11.78 -5.68 8.57
N SER A 308 12.09 -6.48 9.59
CA SER A 308 13.21 -6.18 10.50
C SER A 308 14.58 -6.23 9.82
N LEU A 309 14.69 -6.84 8.63
CA LEU A 309 15.89 -6.90 7.81
C LEU A 309 15.73 -6.16 6.48
N ASP A 310 14.89 -5.14 6.44
CA ASP A 310 14.68 -4.35 5.22
C ASP A 310 16.02 -3.83 4.69
N ASP A 311 16.35 -4.22 3.46
CA ASP A 311 17.64 -3.95 2.80
C ASP A 311 17.59 -2.78 1.81
N VAL A 312 16.44 -2.12 1.68
CA VAL A 312 16.25 -0.95 0.81
C VAL A 312 15.93 0.30 1.63
N SER A 313 14.87 0.27 2.42
CA SER A 313 14.45 1.39 3.28
C SER A 313 15.13 1.36 4.65
N GLY A 314 15.65 0.20 5.06
CA GLY A 314 16.28 0.00 6.36
C GLY A 314 15.28 -0.14 7.51
N TYR A 315 15.75 -0.65 8.64
CA TYR A 315 14.93 -0.82 9.83
C TYR A 315 15.32 0.16 10.94
N GLU A 316 16.47 -0.05 11.65
CA GLU A 316 16.85 0.78 12.80
C GLU A 316 17.05 2.26 12.42
N ASN A 317 17.88 2.54 11.44
CA ASN A 317 18.13 3.88 10.90
C ASN A 317 17.27 4.17 9.66
N GLY A 318 16.18 3.47 9.52
CA GLY A 318 15.22 3.59 8.44
C GLY A 318 13.82 3.79 9.00
N VAL A 319 12.93 2.84 8.70
CA VAL A 319 11.49 2.97 9.00
C VAL A 319 11.20 3.13 10.49
N LYS A 320 11.92 2.39 11.37
CA LYS A 320 11.76 2.51 12.82
C LYS A 320 12.08 3.93 13.32
N ALA A 321 13.15 4.52 12.81
CA ALA A 321 13.51 5.90 13.16
C ALA A 321 12.45 6.90 12.69
N LEU A 322 11.85 6.71 11.52
CA LEU A 322 10.74 7.53 11.05
C LEU A 322 9.53 7.43 12.00
N PHE A 323 9.18 6.21 12.37
CA PHE A 323 8.11 5.93 13.34
C PHE A 323 8.39 6.62 14.69
N GLU A 324 9.57 6.48 15.24
CA GLU A 324 9.92 7.06 16.55
C GLU A 324 9.88 8.58 16.53
N ASN A 325 10.17 9.21 15.40
CA ASN A 325 10.35 10.66 15.29
C ASN A 325 9.19 11.43 14.65
N ALA A 326 8.13 10.74 14.22
CA ALA A 326 6.86 11.37 13.84
C ALA A 326 6.05 11.75 15.10
N VAL A 327 6.62 12.58 15.95
CA VAL A 327 6.26 12.77 17.36
C VAL A 327 4.88 13.38 17.58
N ASN A 328 4.29 14.03 16.59
CA ASN A 328 2.98 14.69 16.70
C ASN A 328 1.83 13.85 16.12
N ALA A 329 2.13 12.67 15.59
CA ALA A 329 1.12 11.74 15.08
C ALA A 329 0.90 10.58 16.06
N GLU A 330 -0.36 10.15 16.20
CA GLU A 330 -0.63 8.81 16.73
C GLU A 330 -0.10 7.81 15.70
N ARG A 331 0.76 6.88 16.11
CA ARG A 331 1.46 6.04 15.18
C ARG A 331 1.67 4.63 15.70
N TYR A 332 1.67 3.68 14.77
CA TYR A 332 1.90 2.27 15.00
C TYR A 332 3.07 1.78 14.15
N LEU A 333 3.77 0.78 14.62
CA LEU A 333 4.83 0.08 13.87
C LEU A 333 4.55 -1.42 13.90
N LEU A 334 4.17 -1.97 12.76
CA LEU A 334 4.03 -3.40 12.55
C LEU A 334 5.31 -3.93 11.93
N VAL A 335 5.97 -4.87 12.61
CA VAL A 335 7.26 -5.44 12.19
C VAL A 335 7.07 -6.89 11.81
N TYR A 336 7.53 -7.25 10.61
CA TYR A 336 7.66 -8.65 10.17
C TYR A 336 9.08 -9.11 10.44
N GLN A 337 9.26 -9.99 11.41
CA GLN A 337 10.59 -10.45 11.83
C GLN A 337 11.30 -11.18 10.70
N ASN A 338 12.54 -10.80 10.43
CA ASN A 338 13.41 -11.36 9.39
C ASN A 338 12.95 -11.13 7.94
N ALA A 339 11.85 -10.40 7.72
CA ALA A 339 11.48 -10.00 6.38
C ALA A 339 12.41 -8.90 5.85
N ARG A 340 12.65 -8.93 4.54
CA ARG A 340 13.35 -7.88 3.80
C ARG A 340 12.34 -6.82 3.35
N HIS A 341 12.54 -6.22 2.19
CA HIS A 341 11.78 -5.04 1.75
C HIS A 341 10.37 -5.35 1.22
N ASN A 342 10.15 -6.54 0.65
CA ASN A 342 8.96 -6.84 -0.15
C ASN A 342 7.73 -7.25 0.68
N VAL A 343 7.36 -6.44 1.66
CA VAL A 343 6.27 -6.78 2.60
C VAL A 343 4.87 -6.42 2.10
N ALA A 344 4.75 -5.67 1.00
CA ALA A 344 3.47 -5.16 0.52
C ALA A 344 2.94 -5.81 -0.77
N PRO A 345 3.77 -6.25 -1.75
CA PRO A 345 3.28 -6.73 -3.04
C PRO A 345 2.42 -7.99 -2.96
N ILE A 346 1.68 -8.23 -4.05
CA ILE A 346 1.12 -9.56 -4.34
C ILE A 346 2.24 -10.62 -4.39
N PRO A 347 1.91 -11.91 -4.24
CA PRO A 347 2.90 -12.97 -4.46
C PRO A 347 3.53 -12.89 -5.85
N PRO A 348 4.76 -13.38 -6.03
CA PRO A 348 5.43 -13.33 -7.34
C PRO A 348 4.57 -13.93 -8.44
N PRO A 349 4.35 -13.20 -9.55
CA PRO A 349 3.63 -13.75 -10.69
C PRO A 349 4.35 -14.99 -11.25
N ALA A 350 3.59 -15.94 -11.80
CA ALA A 350 4.18 -17.15 -12.41
C ALA A 350 5.22 -16.80 -13.47
N ALA A 351 4.97 -15.75 -14.26
CA ALA A 351 5.89 -15.27 -15.30
C ALA A 351 7.25 -14.81 -14.76
N SER A 352 7.35 -14.44 -13.47
CA SER A 352 8.60 -13.99 -12.86
C SER A 352 9.59 -15.12 -12.56
N ARG A 353 9.15 -16.38 -12.61
CA ARG A 353 9.98 -17.54 -12.23
C ARG A 353 11.17 -17.78 -13.14
N SER A 354 11.17 -17.24 -14.34
CA SER A 354 12.27 -17.35 -15.29
C SER A 354 13.30 -16.22 -15.20
N ASN A 355 13.09 -15.25 -14.33
CA ASN A 355 14.00 -14.10 -14.16
C ASN A 355 14.17 -13.80 -12.67
N PHE A 356 15.40 -13.98 -12.16
CA PHE A 356 15.70 -13.81 -10.74
C PHE A 356 15.34 -12.41 -10.23
N ASP A 357 15.71 -11.36 -10.96
CA ASP A 357 15.48 -9.99 -10.52
C ASP A 357 14.00 -9.61 -10.54
N ASP A 358 13.26 -10.08 -11.54
CA ASP A 358 11.79 -9.92 -11.56
C ASP A 358 11.12 -10.67 -10.41
N PHE A 359 11.54 -11.91 -10.14
CA PHE A 359 11.01 -12.71 -9.04
C PHE A 359 11.28 -12.01 -7.69
N MET A 360 12.53 -11.57 -7.46
CA MET A 360 12.94 -10.92 -6.21
C MET A 360 12.36 -9.52 -6.04
N HIS A 361 11.75 -8.97 -7.04
CA HIS A 361 10.99 -7.73 -6.93
C HIS A 361 9.66 -7.90 -6.17
N TYR A 362 9.16 -9.14 -6.10
CA TYR A 362 7.93 -9.50 -5.39
C TYR A 362 8.20 -10.38 -4.17
N ALA A 363 9.14 -11.29 -4.26
CA ALA A 363 9.35 -12.35 -3.27
C ALA A 363 9.97 -11.83 -1.96
N GLU A 364 9.57 -12.46 -0.89
CA GLU A 364 10.16 -12.27 0.44
C GLU A 364 10.78 -13.59 0.88
N PRO A 365 12.14 -13.71 1.00
CA PRO A 365 12.78 -15.01 1.17
C PRO A 365 12.39 -15.77 2.42
N ALA A 366 12.11 -15.09 3.53
CA ALA A 366 11.85 -15.71 4.82
C ALA A 366 10.35 -15.90 5.13
N TRP A 367 9.46 -15.42 4.24
CA TRP A 367 8.03 -15.35 4.51
C TRP A 367 7.21 -15.94 3.36
N ASP A 368 6.15 -16.63 3.71
CA ASP A 368 5.08 -16.93 2.76
C ASP A 368 4.35 -15.64 2.38
N MET A 369 4.28 -15.34 1.09
CA MET A 369 3.71 -14.08 0.59
C MET A 369 2.21 -14.00 0.80
N GLN A 370 1.49 -15.12 0.72
CA GLN A 370 0.06 -15.16 1.02
C GLN A 370 -0.18 -14.80 2.51
N ARG A 371 0.65 -15.30 3.39
CA ARG A 371 0.57 -14.95 4.83
C ARG A 371 0.85 -13.47 5.07
N LEU A 372 1.84 -12.87 4.40
CA LEU A 372 2.09 -11.43 4.49
C LEU A 372 0.87 -10.63 4.04
N ASN A 373 0.27 -11.00 2.91
CA ASN A 373 -0.94 -10.35 2.43
C ASN A 373 -2.10 -10.49 3.42
N ASP A 374 -2.30 -11.67 4.00
CA ASP A 374 -3.34 -11.91 5.00
C ASP A 374 -3.16 -11.04 6.24
N LEU A 375 -1.94 -10.95 6.75
CA LEU A 375 -1.63 -10.10 7.90
C LEU A 375 -1.81 -8.61 7.58
N ASN A 376 -1.38 -8.17 6.39
CA ASN A 376 -1.60 -6.81 5.93
C ASN A 376 -3.10 -6.47 5.90
N LEU A 377 -3.92 -7.38 5.36
CA LEU A 377 -5.36 -7.19 5.30
C LEU A 377 -5.98 -7.04 6.69
N HIS A 378 -5.54 -7.84 7.65
CA HIS A 378 -6.03 -7.77 9.03
C HIS A 378 -5.73 -6.41 9.68
N PHE A 379 -4.46 -6.00 9.68
CA PHE A 379 -4.05 -4.78 10.38
C PHE A 379 -4.50 -3.51 9.64
N VAL A 380 -4.47 -3.50 8.32
CA VAL A 380 -4.98 -2.36 7.53
C VAL A 380 -6.48 -2.22 7.74
N THR A 381 -7.24 -3.31 7.76
CA THR A 381 -8.68 -3.26 8.06
C THR A 381 -8.95 -2.67 9.44
N ALA A 382 -8.26 -3.16 10.47
CA ALA A 382 -8.44 -2.62 11.83
C ALA A 382 -8.16 -1.13 11.88
N PHE A 383 -7.03 -0.71 11.30
CA PHE A 383 -6.59 0.68 11.31
C PHE A 383 -7.54 1.61 10.54
N LEU A 384 -7.91 1.24 9.31
CA LEU A 384 -8.79 2.07 8.49
C LEU A 384 -10.23 2.10 9.02
N ASN A 385 -10.77 0.97 9.48
CA ASN A 385 -12.09 0.97 10.11
C ASN A 385 -12.14 1.84 11.36
N LEU A 386 -11.07 1.83 12.16
CA LEU A 386 -10.98 2.70 13.34
C LEU A 386 -10.89 4.18 12.95
N LYS A 387 -10.02 4.52 11.99
CA LYS A 387 -9.67 5.92 11.69
C LYS A 387 -10.59 6.58 10.66
N LEU A 388 -11.14 5.84 9.71
CA LEU A 388 -12.02 6.40 8.69
C LEU A 388 -13.51 6.19 9.01
N LYS A 389 -13.86 5.12 9.70
CA LYS A 389 -15.25 4.78 10.00
C LYS A 389 -15.62 4.95 11.48
N GLY A 390 -14.64 5.28 12.35
CA GLY A 390 -14.87 5.45 13.77
C GLY A 390 -15.35 4.20 14.49
N MET A 391 -14.99 3.00 14.00
CA MET A 391 -15.38 1.73 14.58
C MET A 391 -14.48 1.40 15.79
N ALA A 392 -14.92 1.82 16.99
CA ALA A 392 -14.15 1.69 18.22
C ALA A 392 -13.82 0.23 18.60
N ASP A 393 -14.61 -0.73 18.16
CA ASP A 393 -14.38 -2.17 18.36
C ASP A 393 -13.16 -2.72 17.63
N MET A 394 -12.56 -1.94 16.74
CA MET A 394 -11.30 -2.28 16.07
C MET A 394 -10.07 -2.04 16.94
N ALA A 395 -10.15 -1.17 17.94
CA ALA A 395 -9.00 -0.79 18.76
C ALA A 395 -8.27 -1.97 19.40
N PRO A 396 -8.94 -3.01 19.93
CA PRO A 396 -8.24 -4.15 20.54
C PRO A 396 -7.30 -4.92 19.60
N TYR A 397 -7.55 -4.89 18.29
CA TYR A 397 -6.66 -5.52 17.30
C TYR A 397 -5.34 -4.76 17.14
N LEU A 398 -5.30 -3.50 17.53
CA LEU A 398 -4.12 -2.63 17.43
C LEU A 398 -3.47 -2.37 18.79
N ASP A 399 -4.24 -2.42 19.87
CA ASP A 399 -3.78 -2.26 21.25
C ASP A 399 -3.47 -3.63 21.85
N VAL A 400 -2.45 -4.31 21.26
CA VAL A 400 -2.11 -5.68 21.62
C VAL A 400 -1.55 -5.76 23.05
N PRO A 401 -1.83 -6.87 23.78
CA PRO A 401 -1.41 -7.00 25.19
C PRO A 401 0.09 -7.06 25.39
N VAL A 402 0.83 -7.64 24.43
CA VAL A 402 2.29 -7.74 24.43
C VAL A 402 2.80 -7.37 23.03
N PRO A 403 3.92 -6.64 22.91
CA PRO A 403 4.38 -6.14 21.61
C PRO A 403 4.94 -7.22 20.68
N VAL A 404 5.48 -8.32 21.21
CA VAL A 404 5.98 -9.44 20.41
C VAL A 404 4.93 -10.56 20.45
N ALA A 405 4.36 -10.89 19.31
CA ALA A 405 3.16 -11.73 19.24
C ALA A 405 3.35 -13.12 19.86
N GLN A 406 4.48 -13.80 19.59
CA GLN A 406 4.74 -15.13 20.13
C GLN A 406 4.99 -15.16 21.65
N ASN A 407 5.18 -14.01 22.29
CA ASN A 407 5.29 -13.90 23.74
C ASN A 407 3.92 -13.86 24.42
N GLY A 408 2.84 -13.72 23.65
CA GLY A 408 1.49 -13.77 24.18
C GLY A 408 1.11 -15.15 24.68
N VAL A 409 0.33 -15.20 25.76
CA VAL A 409 -0.18 -16.43 26.33
C VAL A 409 -1.64 -16.60 25.95
N PHE A 410 -1.94 -17.70 25.26
CA PHE A 410 -3.31 -18.07 24.90
C PHE A 410 -3.95 -18.81 26.06
N SER A 411 -4.92 -18.20 26.75
CA SER A 411 -5.60 -18.74 27.91
C SER A 411 -7.09 -18.46 27.82
N ARG A 412 -7.88 -19.53 27.66
CA ARG A 412 -9.33 -19.46 27.41
C ARG A 412 -10.11 -20.34 28.38
N ASN A 413 -11.32 -19.90 28.69
CA ASN A 413 -12.34 -20.75 29.31
C ASN A 413 -12.84 -21.79 28.31
N ALA A 414 -13.58 -22.79 28.80
CA ALA A 414 -14.15 -23.86 27.96
C ALA A 414 -15.11 -23.32 26.90
N ASP A 415 -15.77 -22.19 27.14
CA ASP A 415 -16.67 -21.50 26.19
C ASP A 415 -15.95 -20.59 25.19
N GLY A 416 -14.61 -20.58 25.23
CA GLY A 416 -13.78 -19.76 24.33
C GLY A 416 -13.55 -18.31 24.80
N THR A 417 -14.12 -17.88 25.93
CA THR A 417 -13.87 -16.54 26.47
C THR A 417 -12.48 -16.43 27.07
N ARG A 418 -11.91 -15.22 27.04
CA ARG A 418 -10.57 -14.93 27.58
C ARG A 418 -10.55 -15.09 29.09
N LYS A 419 -9.52 -15.77 29.61
CA LYS A 419 -9.17 -15.70 31.03
C LYS A 419 -8.38 -14.43 31.31
N THR A 420 -8.26 -14.07 32.59
CA THR A 420 -7.56 -12.85 33.03
C THR A 420 -6.07 -12.85 32.70
N ASP A 421 -5.45 -14.03 32.55
CA ASP A 421 -4.05 -14.19 32.18
C ASP A 421 -3.83 -14.35 30.66
N ASP A 422 -4.86 -14.25 29.85
CA ASP A 422 -4.73 -14.28 28.39
C ASP A 422 -4.06 -13.00 27.89
N THR A 423 -2.93 -13.15 27.22
CA THR A 423 -2.17 -12.06 26.58
C THR A 423 -1.96 -12.31 25.09
N SER A 424 -2.73 -13.23 24.50
CA SER A 424 -2.70 -13.49 23.06
C SER A 424 -3.25 -12.30 22.26
N TRP A 425 -2.76 -12.13 21.05
CA TRP A 425 -3.23 -11.07 20.19
C TRP A 425 -4.67 -11.33 19.73
N PRO A 426 -5.58 -10.35 19.88
CA PRO A 426 -6.96 -10.48 19.40
C PRO A 426 -7.02 -10.81 17.92
N GLY A 427 -7.94 -11.71 17.56
CA GLY A 427 -8.14 -12.13 16.17
C GLY A 427 -7.25 -13.26 15.67
N PHE A 428 -6.29 -13.72 16.48
CA PHE A 428 -5.37 -14.81 16.12
C PHE A 428 -5.77 -16.10 16.81
N ALA A 429 -5.82 -17.18 16.04
CA ALA A 429 -5.99 -18.53 16.59
C ALA A 429 -4.69 -18.99 17.29
N PRO A 430 -4.75 -20.03 18.16
CA PRO A 430 -3.54 -20.57 18.76
C PRO A 430 -2.49 -20.93 17.70
N ARG A 431 -1.19 -20.69 18.00
CA ARG A 431 -0.03 -20.93 17.13
C ARG A 431 0.15 -19.94 15.96
N THR A 432 -0.82 -19.08 15.67
CA THR A 432 -0.77 -18.29 14.43
C THR A 432 -0.15 -16.90 14.62
N ALA A 433 -0.11 -16.37 15.85
CA ALA A 433 0.52 -15.08 16.14
C ALA A 433 2.01 -15.27 16.41
N VAL A 434 2.82 -15.33 15.36
CA VAL A 434 4.26 -15.56 15.42
C VAL A 434 4.99 -14.79 14.33
N GLY A 435 6.18 -14.27 14.65
CA GLY A 435 7.02 -13.56 13.69
C GLY A 435 6.61 -12.12 13.47
N ILE A 436 5.73 -11.57 14.30
CA ILE A 436 5.23 -10.21 14.16
C ILE A 436 5.33 -9.46 15.48
N GLU A 437 5.55 -8.15 15.37
CA GLU A 437 5.61 -7.22 16.51
C GLU A 437 4.75 -6.00 16.18
N LEU A 438 4.13 -5.41 17.20
CA LEU A 438 3.32 -4.20 17.02
C LEU A 438 3.57 -3.25 18.19
N TYR A 439 3.96 -2.03 17.83
CA TYR A 439 4.24 -0.94 18.77
C TYR A 439 3.33 0.24 18.49
N LYS A 440 3.01 1.01 19.53
CA LYS A 440 2.18 2.20 19.43
C LYS A 440 2.83 3.35 20.21
N LEU A 441 2.85 4.53 19.62
CA LEU A 441 3.25 5.76 20.29
C LEU A 441 2.18 6.83 20.10
N GLN A 442 1.92 7.57 21.17
CA GLN A 442 0.98 8.69 21.16
C GLN A 442 1.68 10.00 20.77
N PRO A 443 0.94 10.99 20.25
CA PRO A 443 1.47 12.34 20.06
C PRO A 443 2.04 12.91 21.33
N LYS A 444 3.14 13.69 21.22
CA LYS A 444 3.71 14.44 22.34
C LYS A 444 2.84 15.64 22.69
#